data_45761538c28a49d659f7ca0f262b5dce
#
_entry.id   45761538c28a49d659f7ca0f262b5dce
#
_cell.length_a   1.000
_cell.length_b   1.000
_cell.length_c   1.000
_cell.angle_alpha   90.00
_cell.angle_beta   90.00
_cell.angle_gamma   90.00
#
_symmetry.space_group_name_H-M   'P 1'
#
loop_
_entity.id
_entity.type
_entity.pdbx_description
1 polymer ?
#
loop_
_entity_poly.entity_id
_entity_poly.type
_entity_poly.pdbx_seq_one_letter_code
_entity_poly.pdbx_strand_id
1 'polypeptide(L)'
;MTAFNPGAKDHAKGVIDSNIREHGLGEKPASTFSRHALTSSLLYLDGVSVSFDGFKAIRGLSLTIEPGEMRAIIGPNGAGKTTMMDIITGKTKPDVGTVMFGGSVDLTKLDEAAIANLGIGRKFQKPTVFDFHTIEDNILLALKAPRSVARTLFWQTAAAQAKRIDDILGIIKLGDARDRLAGSLSHGQKQWLEIGMLLAQDPKLLLVDEPAAGMTDGETAETAVLLKAIAKDHSVIVVEHDMGFIRELGVKVTVLHEGSVLAEGPLDVVSANERVVEVYLGR
;
A
#
# COMPACT_ATOMS: atom_id res chain seq x y z
N MET A 1 52.75 42.76 -39.00
CA MET A 1 53.10 42.23 -40.33
C MET A 1 52.80 40.76 -40.33
N THR A 2 51.81 40.40 -41.08
CA THR A 2 51.66 39.26 -41.94
C THR A 2 51.70 37.87 -41.17
N ALA A 3 50.83 36.98 -41.41
CA ALA A 3 49.73 36.76 -42.33
C ALA A 3 48.86 35.59 -41.84
N PHE A 4 47.63 35.70 -42.21
CA PHE A 4 46.59 34.74 -42.20
C PHE A 4 46.86 33.58 -43.16
N ASN A 5 46.52 32.32 -42.80
CA ASN A 5 45.89 31.43 -43.75
C ASN A 5 45.18 30.26 -43.08
N PRO A 6 43.99 29.90 -43.56
CA PRO A 6 43.13 28.87 -43.08
C PRO A 6 43.18 27.61 -43.95
N GLY A 7 42.73 26.52 -43.38
CA GLY A 7 42.28 25.38 -44.20
C GLY A 7 42.76 24.01 -43.74
N ALA A 8 41.85 23.20 -43.36
CA ALA A 8 41.45 21.96 -43.98
C ALA A 8 40.81 21.00 -42.97
N LYS A 9 39.66 20.57 -43.38
CA LYS A 9 38.87 19.46 -42.87
C LYS A 9 39.64 18.13 -43.01
N ASP A 10 39.48 17.19 -42.13
CA ASP A 10 38.75 15.92 -42.37
C ASP A 10 39.23 14.79 -41.44
N HIS A 11 38.23 14.07 -40.96
CA HIS A 11 38.21 12.64 -40.63
C HIS A 11 39.26 11.99 -39.71
N ALA A 12 38.83 11.64 -38.52
CA ALA A 12 39.30 10.41 -37.90
C ALA A 12 38.17 9.78 -37.10
N LYS A 13 37.60 8.70 -37.58
CA LYS A 13 36.84 7.68 -36.85
C LYS A 13 37.81 7.02 -35.87
N GLY A 14 37.54 7.16 -34.58
CA GLY A 14 38.34 6.57 -33.55
C GLY A 14 37.79 5.24 -33.11
N VAL A 15 38.62 4.31 -32.99
CA VAL A 15 38.54 2.97 -32.44
C VAL A 15 38.22 3.05 -30.94
N ILE A 16 37.11 2.47 -30.52
CA ILE A 16 36.82 2.23 -29.10
C ILE A 16 37.53 0.94 -28.71
N ASP A 17 38.53 1.09 -27.85
CA ASP A 17 39.33 -0.01 -27.34
C ASP A 17 38.52 -0.79 -26.30
N SER A 18 38.31 -2.06 -26.60
CA SER A 18 37.67 -3.09 -25.77
C SER A 18 38.68 -3.59 -24.74
N ASN A 19 38.62 -3.11 -23.50
CA ASN A 19 39.20 -3.82 -22.34
C ASN A 19 38.60 -3.34 -21.03
N ILE A 20 37.37 -3.78 -20.73
CA ILE A 20 36.88 -3.82 -19.34
C ILE A 20 36.85 -5.28 -18.93
N ARG A 21 37.80 -5.62 -18.06
CA ARG A 21 37.92 -6.93 -17.42
C ARG A 21 36.61 -7.27 -16.68
N GLU A 22 36.12 -8.46 -17.01
CA GLU A 22 35.11 -9.17 -16.25
C GLU A 22 35.55 -9.36 -14.80
N HIS A 23 34.95 -8.59 -13.90
CA HIS A 23 34.86 -8.97 -12.48
C HIS A 23 33.42 -9.44 -12.25
N GLY A 24 33.30 -10.69 -11.81
CA GLY A 24 32.08 -11.45 -11.61
C GLY A 24 30.99 -10.66 -10.88
N LEU A 25 30.05 -10.18 -11.65
CA LEU A 25 28.75 -9.71 -11.16
C LEU A 25 27.88 -10.96 -11.03
N GLY A 26 27.59 -11.34 -9.79
CA GLY A 26 26.59 -12.34 -9.50
C GLY A 26 25.33 -12.01 -10.29
N GLU A 27 24.75 -13.02 -10.93
CA GLU A 27 23.53 -12.94 -11.71
C GLU A 27 22.45 -12.24 -10.85
N LYS A 28 22.06 -11.02 -11.26
CA LYS A 28 20.85 -10.41 -10.73
C LYS A 28 19.70 -11.31 -11.14
N PRO A 29 18.80 -11.69 -10.21
CA PRO A 29 17.61 -12.42 -10.60
C PRO A 29 16.91 -11.65 -11.70
N ALA A 30 16.55 -12.31 -12.79
CA ALA A 30 15.87 -11.70 -13.91
C ALA A 30 14.58 -11.04 -13.39
N SER A 31 14.38 -9.75 -13.68
CA SER A 31 13.17 -9.02 -13.33
C SER A 31 11.96 -9.77 -13.88
N THR A 32 11.01 -10.09 -13.00
CA THR A 32 9.81 -10.86 -13.35
C THR A 32 8.84 -10.03 -14.18
N PHE A 33 8.96 -8.70 -14.16
CA PHE A 33 8.05 -7.76 -14.82
C PHE A 33 8.78 -6.85 -15.82
N SER A 34 8.02 -6.38 -16.81
CA SER A 34 8.53 -5.47 -17.85
C SER A 34 8.69 -4.03 -17.32
N ARG A 35 9.55 -3.23 -17.99
CA ARG A 35 9.66 -1.77 -17.71
C ARG A 35 8.32 -1.04 -17.79
N HIS A 36 7.40 -1.53 -18.59
CA HIS A 36 6.06 -0.95 -18.72
C HIS A 36 5.27 -1.10 -17.42
N ALA A 37 5.33 -2.28 -16.77
CA ALA A 37 4.67 -2.50 -15.48
C ALA A 37 5.19 -1.53 -14.40
N LEU A 38 6.49 -1.26 -14.37
CA LEU A 38 7.07 -0.29 -13.43
C LEU A 38 6.51 1.12 -13.61
N THR A 39 6.36 1.60 -14.85
CA THR A 39 5.95 2.99 -15.11
C THR A 39 4.46 3.23 -15.02
N SER A 40 3.63 2.19 -15.21
CA SER A 40 2.16 2.29 -15.16
C SER A 40 1.57 1.96 -13.80
N SER A 41 2.31 1.29 -12.90
CA SER A 41 1.80 0.85 -11.60
C SER A 41 1.86 1.95 -10.53
N LEU A 42 0.91 1.88 -9.59
CA LEU A 42 0.97 2.67 -8.36
C LEU A 42 1.98 2.08 -7.37
N LEU A 43 1.95 0.75 -7.19
CA LEU A 43 2.89 0.02 -6.35
C LEU A 43 3.51 -1.14 -7.14
N TYR A 44 4.82 -1.25 -7.08
CA TYR A 44 5.58 -2.28 -7.78
C TYR A 44 6.64 -2.89 -6.85
N LEU A 45 6.51 -4.18 -6.59
CA LEU A 45 7.49 -5.01 -5.89
C LEU A 45 8.09 -5.98 -6.89
N ASP A 46 9.41 -6.14 -6.89
CA ASP A 46 10.10 -7.11 -7.76
C ASP A 46 11.24 -7.81 -7.03
N GLY A 47 11.12 -9.14 -6.94
CA GLY A 47 12.13 -10.01 -6.34
C GLY A 47 12.42 -9.71 -4.87
N VAL A 48 11.46 -9.15 -4.13
CA VAL A 48 11.65 -8.71 -2.74
C VAL A 48 11.86 -9.91 -1.83
N SER A 49 12.92 -9.86 -1.00
CA SER A 49 13.20 -10.88 0.00
C SER A 49 13.60 -10.23 1.34
N VAL A 50 13.16 -10.86 2.44
CA VAL A 50 13.45 -10.44 3.82
C VAL A 50 13.67 -11.67 4.69
N SER A 51 14.71 -11.60 5.51
CA SER A 51 15.02 -12.62 6.50
C SER A 51 15.12 -12.02 7.90
N PHE A 52 14.59 -12.73 8.90
CA PHE A 52 14.74 -12.40 10.32
C PHE A 52 15.43 -13.58 11.02
N ASP A 53 16.58 -13.35 11.61
CA ASP A 53 17.35 -14.37 12.35
C ASP A 53 17.51 -15.70 11.56
N GLY A 54 17.72 -15.61 10.25
CA GLY A 54 17.87 -16.76 9.35
C GLY A 54 16.56 -17.35 8.82
N PHE A 55 15.40 -16.92 9.34
CA PHE A 55 14.10 -17.27 8.79
C PHE A 55 13.72 -16.35 7.64
N LYS A 56 13.49 -16.90 6.45
CA LYS A 56 13.06 -16.14 5.27
C LYS A 56 11.55 -15.90 5.34
N ALA A 57 11.15 -14.70 5.76
CA ALA A 57 9.75 -14.30 5.85
C ALA A 57 9.16 -13.91 4.49
N ILE A 58 9.97 -13.35 3.59
CA ILE A 58 9.61 -13.04 2.20
C ILE A 58 10.68 -13.62 1.28
N ARG A 59 10.24 -14.26 0.17
CA ARG A 59 11.10 -15.02 -0.75
C ARG A 59 10.80 -14.65 -2.20
N GLY A 60 11.50 -13.65 -2.74
CA GLY A 60 11.36 -13.24 -4.13
C GLY A 60 9.95 -12.76 -4.50
N LEU A 61 9.29 -12.08 -3.55
CA LEU A 61 7.93 -11.55 -3.74
C LEU A 61 7.91 -10.52 -4.86
N SER A 62 7.08 -10.75 -5.87
CA SER A 62 6.78 -9.79 -6.92
C SER A 62 5.28 -9.54 -6.97
N LEU A 63 4.88 -8.26 -6.93
CA LEU A 63 3.48 -7.81 -6.88
C LEU A 63 3.35 -6.45 -7.55
N THR A 64 2.31 -6.29 -8.35
CA THR A 64 1.99 -5.00 -8.99
C THR A 64 0.56 -4.61 -8.65
N ILE A 65 0.37 -3.36 -8.23
CA ILE A 65 -0.95 -2.74 -8.00
C ILE A 65 -1.09 -1.54 -8.93
N GLU A 66 -2.17 -1.48 -9.67
CA GLU A 66 -2.45 -0.38 -10.58
C GLU A 66 -3.15 0.79 -9.86
N PRO A 67 -3.08 2.02 -10.38
CA PRO A 67 -3.87 3.13 -9.86
C PRO A 67 -5.37 2.81 -9.88
N GLY A 68 -6.07 3.06 -8.76
CA GLY A 68 -7.50 2.77 -8.61
C GLY A 68 -7.84 1.29 -8.41
N GLU A 69 -6.84 0.42 -8.29
CA GLU A 69 -7.08 -1.00 -8.06
C GLU A 69 -7.40 -1.29 -6.59
N MET A 70 -8.42 -2.15 -6.36
CA MET A 70 -8.60 -2.86 -5.09
C MET A 70 -8.14 -4.30 -5.25
N ARG A 71 -7.24 -4.73 -4.37
CA ARG A 71 -6.66 -6.07 -4.35
C ARG A 71 -6.85 -6.73 -2.99
N ALA A 72 -7.33 -7.96 -2.98
CA ALA A 72 -7.31 -8.79 -1.78
C ALA A 72 -6.03 -9.63 -1.72
N ILE A 73 -5.38 -9.65 -0.56
CA ILE A 73 -4.22 -10.49 -0.28
C ILE A 73 -4.64 -11.52 0.76
N ILE A 74 -4.54 -12.78 0.39
CA ILE A 74 -4.90 -13.91 1.26
C ILE A 74 -3.70 -14.83 1.46
N GLY A 75 -3.80 -15.73 2.41
CA GLY A 75 -2.77 -16.74 2.70
C GLY A 75 -2.84 -17.21 4.14
N PRO A 76 -2.28 -18.37 4.46
CA PRO A 76 -2.24 -18.90 5.82
C PRO A 76 -1.44 -17.98 6.76
N ASN A 77 -1.52 -18.28 8.07
CA ASN A 77 -0.67 -17.62 9.06
C ASN A 77 0.82 -17.91 8.74
N GLY A 78 1.66 -16.89 8.83
CA GLY A 78 3.06 -17.00 8.46
C GLY A 78 3.35 -16.89 6.94
N ALA A 79 2.36 -16.69 6.09
CA ALA A 79 2.56 -16.54 4.63
C ALA A 79 3.34 -15.29 4.22
N GLY A 80 3.58 -14.34 5.14
CA GLY A 80 4.31 -13.10 4.88
C GLY A 80 3.44 -11.86 4.66
N LYS A 81 2.11 -11.95 4.85
CA LYS A 81 1.17 -10.84 4.60
C LYS A 81 1.52 -9.57 5.39
N THR A 82 1.71 -9.69 6.70
CA THR A 82 2.10 -8.56 7.57
C THR A 82 3.48 -8.02 7.21
N THR A 83 4.45 -8.90 6.95
CA THR A 83 5.80 -8.51 6.53
C THR A 83 5.78 -7.76 5.20
N MET A 84 4.97 -8.18 4.24
CA MET A 84 4.76 -7.46 2.97
C MET A 84 4.25 -6.04 3.23
N MET A 85 3.24 -5.87 4.10
CA MET A 85 2.74 -4.54 4.46
C MET A 85 3.77 -3.71 5.22
N ASP A 86 4.55 -4.32 6.12
CA ASP A 86 5.65 -3.67 6.84
C ASP A 86 6.75 -3.18 5.87
N ILE A 87 7.00 -3.91 4.78
CA ILE A 87 7.92 -3.48 3.71
C ILE A 87 7.36 -2.27 2.96
N ILE A 88 6.10 -2.31 2.56
CA ILE A 88 5.44 -1.22 1.81
C ILE A 88 5.40 0.07 2.65
N THR A 89 5.21 -0.04 3.96
CA THR A 89 5.18 1.12 4.88
C THR A 89 6.56 1.56 5.37
N GLY A 90 7.63 0.84 5.01
CA GLY A 90 9.01 1.17 5.40
C GLY A 90 9.43 0.74 6.79
N LYS A 91 8.53 0.10 7.57
CA LYS A 91 8.81 -0.46 8.89
C LYS A 91 9.84 -1.59 8.84
N THR A 92 9.84 -2.35 7.74
CA THR A 92 10.83 -3.39 7.45
C THR A 92 11.53 -3.06 6.14
N LYS A 93 12.87 -3.11 6.13
CA LYS A 93 13.64 -2.95 4.89
C LYS A 93 13.91 -4.31 4.26
N PRO A 94 13.74 -4.47 2.94
CA PRO A 94 14.08 -5.71 2.26
C PRO A 94 15.61 -5.91 2.19
N ASP A 95 16.06 -7.17 2.25
CA ASP A 95 17.45 -7.55 2.04
C ASP A 95 17.82 -7.46 0.55
N VAL A 96 16.87 -7.82 -0.32
CA VAL A 96 17.01 -7.85 -1.77
C VAL A 96 15.70 -7.46 -2.42
N GLY A 97 15.77 -6.96 -3.65
CA GLY A 97 14.61 -6.61 -4.48
C GLY A 97 14.35 -5.11 -4.54
N THR A 98 13.26 -4.77 -5.23
CA THR A 98 12.89 -3.37 -5.50
C THR A 98 11.47 -3.13 -5.04
N VAL A 99 11.21 -1.97 -4.39
CA VAL A 99 9.87 -1.53 -4.00
C VAL A 99 9.67 -0.09 -4.48
N MET A 100 8.86 0.07 -5.52
CA MET A 100 8.64 1.37 -6.16
C MET A 100 7.20 1.84 -5.98
N PHE A 101 7.01 3.14 -5.81
CA PHE A 101 5.71 3.79 -5.70
C PHE A 101 5.55 4.90 -6.75
N GLY A 102 4.40 4.95 -7.42
CA GLY A 102 4.12 5.93 -8.48
C GLY A 102 5.14 5.87 -9.62
N GLY A 103 5.68 4.69 -9.91
CA GLY A 103 6.60 4.42 -11.00
C GLY A 103 8.04 4.95 -10.84
N SER A 104 8.30 5.80 -9.84
CA SER A 104 9.58 6.50 -9.73
C SER A 104 10.20 6.58 -8.34
N VAL A 105 9.42 6.41 -7.27
CA VAL A 105 9.89 6.56 -5.89
C VAL A 105 10.29 5.22 -5.30
N ASP A 106 11.56 5.06 -4.95
CA ASP A 106 12.09 3.87 -4.29
C ASP A 106 11.80 3.94 -2.77
N LEU A 107 10.83 3.14 -2.31
CA LEU A 107 10.39 3.10 -0.90
C LEU A 107 11.48 2.53 0.03
N THR A 108 12.41 1.74 -0.49
CA THR A 108 13.47 1.14 0.34
C THR A 108 14.41 2.18 0.93
N LYS A 109 14.48 3.37 0.33
CA LYS A 109 15.33 4.50 0.73
C LYS A 109 14.66 5.50 1.67
N LEU A 110 13.36 5.32 1.94
CA LEU A 110 12.56 6.26 2.73
C LEU A 110 12.23 5.69 4.10
N ASP A 111 12.03 6.54 5.09
CA ASP A 111 11.48 6.17 6.39
C ASP A 111 9.93 6.10 6.35
N GLU A 112 9.33 5.59 7.42
CA GLU A 112 7.87 5.44 7.54
C GLU A 112 7.13 6.78 7.37
N ALA A 113 7.67 7.87 7.93
CA ALA A 113 7.05 9.18 7.87
C ALA A 113 7.06 9.76 6.44
N ALA A 114 8.17 9.59 5.72
CA ALA A 114 8.27 9.99 4.32
C ALA A 114 7.30 9.19 3.43
N ILE A 115 7.19 7.87 3.66
CA ILE A 115 6.27 6.99 2.95
C ILE A 115 4.81 7.37 3.21
N ALA A 116 4.44 7.64 4.46
CA ALA A 116 3.10 8.14 4.81
C ALA A 116 2.79 9.48 4.10
N ASN A 117 3.77 10.40 4.02
CA ASN A 117 3.61 11.66 3.31
C ASN A 117 3.46 11.53 1.79
N LEU A 118 3.93 10.43 1.19
CA LEU A 118 3.68 10.11 -0.22
C LEU A 118 2.21 9.71 -0.49
N GLY A 119 1.46 9.41 0.57
CA GLY A 119 0.08 8.98 0.50
C GLY A 119 -0.10 7.47 0.60
N ILE A 120 0.74 6.76 1.33
CA ILE A 120 0.53 5.37 1.72
C ILE A 120 0.02 5.35 3.15
N GLY A 121 -1.25 4.99 3.33
CA GLY A 121 -1.89 4.87 4.64
C GLY A 121 -2.08 3.40 5.03
N ARG A 122 -1.87 3.06 6.30
CA ARG A 122 -2.12 1.71 6.82
C ARG A 122 -3.04 1.74 8.03
N LYS A 123 -4.11 0.95 7.97
CA LYS A 123 -4.93 0.58 9.11
C LYS A 123 -4.31 -0.64 9.78
N PHE A 124 -4.05 -0.53 11.08
CA PHE A 124 -3.56 -1.66 11.88
C PHE A 124 -4.72 -2.51 12.41
N GLN A 125 -4.43 -3.73 12.88
CA GLN A 125 -5.44 -4.65 13.42
C GLN A 125 -6.16 -4.09 14.66
N LYS A 126 -5.44 -3.38 15.54
CA LYS A 126 -6.04 -2.75 16.72
C LYS A 126 -6.45 -1.33 16.40
N PRO A 127 -7.72 -0.95 16.66
CA PRO A 127 -8.16 0.43 16.46
C PRO A 127 -7.33 1.42 17.29
N THR A 128 -6.92 2.51 16.66
CA THR A 128 -6.09 3.57 17.24
C THR A 128 -6.86 4.88 17.36
N VAL A 129 -8.13 4.80 17.73
CA VAL A 129 -8.99 5.98 17.93
C VAL A 129 -8.76 6.63 19.30
N PHE A 130 -8.98 7.93 19.38
CA PHE A 130 -8.93 8.68 20.64
C PHE A 130 -10.28 8.59 21.35
N ASP A 131 -10.42 7.64 22.26
CA ASP A 131 -11.70 7.27 22.92
C ASP A 131 -12.39 8.43 23.63
N PHE A 132 -11.62 9.39 24.17
CA PHE A 132 -12.12 10.57 24.92
C PHE A 132 -12.43 11.79 24.05
N HIS A 133 -12.22 11.68 22.74
CA HIS A 133 -12.58 12.70 21.76
C HIS A 133 -13.84 12.32 21.01
N THR A 134 -14.51 13.31 20.42
CA THR A 134 -15.65 13.05 19.54
C THR A 134 -15.20 12.36 18.25
N ILE A 135 -16.14 11.80 17.52
CA ILE A 135 -15.88 11.21 16.18
C ILE A 135 -15.31 12.29 15.25
N GLU A 136 -15.92 13.49 15.27
CA GLU A 136 -15.44 14.63 14.48
C GLU A 136 -14.02 15.03 14.85
N ASP A 137 -13.70 15.14 16.16
CA ASP A 137 -12.37 15.50 16.64
C ASP A 137 -11.31 14.48 16.19
N ASN A 138 -11.63 13.18 16.19
CA ASN A 138 -10.74 12.14 15.69
C ASN A 138 -10.37 12.37 14.22
N ILE A 139 -11.35 12.70 13.38
CA ILE A 139 -11.11 12.99 11.97
C ILE A 139 -10.36 14.31 11.81
N LEU A 140 -10.72 15.34 12.56
CA LEU A 140 -10.05 16.64 12.55
C LEU A 140 -8.57 16.53 12.89
N LEU A 141 -8.22 15.77 13.93
CA LEU A 141 -6.82 15.50 14.33
C LEU A 141 -6.03 14.75 13.26
N ALA A 142 -6.70 13.94 12.46
CA ALA A 142 -6.09 13.18 11.38
C ALA A 142 -5.94 13.95 10.06
N LEU A 143 -6.60 15.13 9.93
CA LEU A 143 -6.52 15.90 8.68
C LEU A 143 -5.09 16.27 8.32
N LYS A 144 -4.78 16.13 7.03
CA LYS A 144 -3.52 16.61 6.47
C LYS A 144 -3.44 18.13 6.56
N ALA A 145 -2.63 18.64 7.47
CA ALA A 145 -2.47 20.08 7.71
C ALA A 145 -0.99 20.48 7.67
N PRO A 146 -0.68 21.73 7.26
CA PRO A 146 0.67 22.24 7.35
C PRO A 146 1.11 22.32 8.82
N ARG A 147 2.17 21.61 9.18
CA ARG A 147 2.71 21.51 10.54
C ARG A 147 3.57 22.74 10.92
N SER A 148 3.01 23.96 10.89
CA SER A 148 3.72 25.14 11.42
C SER A 148 3.13 25.57 12.74
N VAL A 149 3.97 25.87 13.73
CA VAL A 149 3.58 26.27 15.09
C VAL A 149 2.59 27.45 15.06
N ALA A 150 2.85 28.47 14.25
CA ALA A 150 1.98 29.64 14.12
C ALA A 150 0.59 29.29 13.57
N ARG A 151 0.50 28.38 12.57
CA ARG A 151 -0.77 27.92 12.02
C ARG A 151 -1.53 27.01 12.98
N THR A 152 -0.83 26.27 13.83
CA THR A 152 -1.47 25.42 14.86
C THR A 152 -2.04 26.28 16.00
N LEU A 153 -1.35 27.36 16.39
CA LEU A 153 -1.80 28.26 17.47
C LEU A 153 -3.03 29.10 17.09
N PHE A 154 -3.16 29.45 15.80
CA PHE A 154 -4.27 30.25 15.27
C PHE A 154 -5.18 29.42 14.36
N TRP A 155 -5.29 28.12 14.67
CA TRP A 155 -6.08 27.20 13.88
C TRP A 155 -7.57 27.58 13.93
N GLN A 156 -8.16 27.81 12.78
CA GLN A 156 -9.61 27.85 12.58
C GLN A 156 -9.94 26.86 11.48
N THR A 157 -10.93 26.03 11.70
CA THR A 157 -11.39 25.07 10.69
C THR A 157 -11.88 25.84 9.47
N ALA A 158 -11.14 25.76 8.37
CA ALA A 158 -11.57 26.37 7.12
C ALA A 158 -12.79 25.64 6.55
N ALA A 159 -13.64 26.34 5.81
CA ALA A 159 -14.84 25.74 5.19
C ALA A 159 -14.53 24.48 4.36
N ALA A 160 -13.37 24.44 3.70
CA ALA A 160 -12.93 23.28 2.94
C ALA A 160 -12.63 22.07 3.83
N GLN A 161 -12.15 22.29 5.07
CA GLN A 161 -11.86 21.22 6.02
C GLN A 161 -13.14 20.70 6.65
N ALA A 162 -14.07 21.57 7.00
CA ALA A 162 -15.40 21.19 7.49
C ALA A 162 -16.10 20.31 6.43
N LYS A 163 -16.10 20.75 5.18
CA LYS A 163 -16.64 19.95 4.08
C LYS A 163 -15.95 18.59 3.95
N ARG A 164 -14.61 18.53 4.04
CA ARG A 164 -13.87 17.28 3.99
C ARG A 164 -14.24 16.32 5.12
N ILE A 165 -14.44 16.85 6.35
CA ILE A 165 -14.91 16.07 7.50
C ILE A 165 -16.31 15.52 7.22
N ASP A 166 -17.25 16.36 6.73
CA ASP A 166 -18.60 15.94 6.39
C ASP A 166 -18.60 14.84 5.31
N ASP A 167 -17.80 15.00 4.26
CA ASP A 167 -17.65 13.99 3.20
C ASP A 167 -17.14 12.65 3.77
N ILE A 168 -16.13 12.69 4.64
CA ILE A 168 -15.58 11.48 5.29
C ILE A 168 -16.61 10.84 6.22
N LEU A 169 -17.28 11.62 7.07
CA LEU A 169 -18.33 11.14 7.97
C LEU A 169 -19.47 10.48 7.20
N GLY A 170 -19.83 11.02 6.03
CA GLY A 170 -20.79 10.41 5.12
C GLY A 170 -20.31 9.06 4.58
N ILE A 171 -19.04 8.96 4.15
CA ILE A 171 -18.45 7.72 3.63
C ILE A 171 -18.45 6.62 4.71
N ILE A 172 -18.00 6.94 5.95
CA ILE A 172 -17.91 5.97 7.05
C ILE A 172 -19.25 5.78 7.81
N LYS A 173 -20.32 6.42 7.37
CA LYS A 173 -21.69 6.33 7.94
C LYS A 173 -21.76 6.71 9.43
N LEU A 174 -20.97 7.64 9.88
CA LEU A 174 -20.96 8.14 11.27
C LEU A 174 -21.39 9.60 11.40
N GLY A 175 -22.00 10.19 10.37
CA GLY A 175 -22.42 11.58 10.35
C GLY A 175 -23.41 11.94 11.45
N ASP A 176 -24.42 11.10 11.71
CA ASP A 176 -25.42 11.32 12.75
C ASP A 176 -24.85 11.18 14.18
N ALA A 177 -23.69 10.59 14.30
CA ALA A 177 -23.01 10.33 15.56
C ALA A 177 -21.79 11.24 15.79
N ARG A 178 -21.59 12.28 14.98
CA ARG A 178 -20.37 13.11 14.93
C ARG A 178 -19.92 13.65 16.29
N ASP A 179 -20.86 14.04 17.14
CA ASP A 179 -20.60 14.63 18.47
C ASP A 179 -20.45 13.57 19.57
N ARG A 180 -20.65 12.28 19.27
CA ARG A 180 -20.47 11.21 20.25
C ARG A 180 -18.99 10.93 20.49
N LEU A 181 -18.67 10.54 21.73
CA LEU A 181 -17.31 10.08 22.08
C LEU A 181 -16.99 8.78 21.33
N ALA A 182 -15.80 8.71 20.74
CA ALA A 182 -15.34 7.53 20.00
C ALA A 182 -15.29 6.27 20.89
N GLY A 183 -15.05 6.42 22.19
CA GLY A 183 -15.09 5.32 23.16
C GLY A 183 -16.45 4.61 23.27
N SER A 184 -17.55 5.27 22.91
CA SER A 184 -18.92 4.71 22.95
C SER A 184 -19.31 3.91 21.70
N LEU A 185 -18.45 3.86 20.69
CA LEU A 185 -18.69 3.16 19.44
C LEU A 185 -18.56 1.63 19.60
N SER A 186 -19.30 0.88 18.78
CA SER A 186 -19.07 -0.56 18.61
C SER A 186 -17.67 -0.81 18.05
N HIS A 187 -17.22 -2.07 18.11
CA HIS A 187 -15.94 -2.46 17.53
C HIS A 187 -15.87 -2.12 16.02
N GLY A 188 -16.90 -2.49 15.26
CA GLY A 188 -16.99 -2.20 13.84
C GLY A 188 -17.01 -0.70 13.54
N GLN A 189 -17.79 0.09 14.32
CA GLN A 189 -17.82 1.55 14.17
C GLN A 189 -16.46 2.20 14.47
N LYS A 190 -15.70 1.69 15.44
CA LYS A 190 -14.32 2.15 15.69
C LYS A 190 -13.41 1.87 14.52
N GLN A 191 -13.55 0.71 13.87
CA GLN A 191 -12.80 0.39 12.66
C GLN A 191 -13.16 1.31 11.48
N TRP A 192 -14.45 1.66 11.31
CA TRP A 192 -14.86 2.64 10.30
C TRP A 192 -14.32 4.03 10.60
N LEU A 193 -14.31 4.46 11.86
CA LEU A 193 -13.70 5.72 12.25
C LEU A 193 -12.21 5.76 11.93
N GLU A 194 -11.48 4.67 12.20
CA GLU A 194 -10.06 4.56 11.88
C GLU A 194 -9.80 4.65 10.36
N ILE A 195 -10.65 4.01 9.54
CA ILE A 195 -10.62 4.18 8.07
C ILE A 195 -10.89 5.65 7.70
N GLY A 196 -11.84 6.31 8.35
CA GLY A 196 -12.11 7.75 8.17
C GLY A 196 -10.90 8.63 8.51
N MET A 197 -10.21 8.33 9.59
CA MET A 197 -8.96 9.03 9.96
C MET A 197 -7.86 8.83 8.91
N LEU A 198 -7.76 7.66 8.29
CA LEU A 198 -6.84 7.44 7.17
C LEU A 198 -7.26 8.24 5.93
N LEU A 199 -8.54 8.26 5.59
CA LEU A 199 -9.07 9.06 4.48
C LEU A 199 -8.82 10.55 4.65
N ALA A 200 -8.79 11.04 5.91
CA ALA A 200 -8.48 12.43 6.23
C ALA A 200 -7.05 12.85 5.81
N GLN A 201 -6.14 11.89 5.67
CA GLN A 201 -4.78 12.10 5.20
C GLN A 201 -4.65 12.12 3.66
N ASP A 202 -5.76 11.93 2.93
CA ASP A 202 -5.82 11.87 1.45
C ASP A 202 -4.81 10.86 0.86
N PRO A 203 -4.91 9.57 1.22
CA PRO A 203 -3.96 8.56 0.77
C PRO A 203 -4.20 8.19 -0.70
N LYS A 204 -3.14 7.87 -1.43
CA LYS A 204 -3.22 7.27 -2.78
C LYS A 204 -3.40 5.75 -2.70
N LEU A 205 -2.83 5.14 -1.66
CA LEU A 205 -2.89 3.71 -1.38
C LEU A 205 -3.27 3.49 0.08
N LEU A 206 -4.35 2.75 0.32
CA LEU A 206 -4.73 2.26 1.64
C LEU A 206 -4.34 0.79 1.78
N LEU A 207 -3.67 0.47 2.88
CA LEU A 207 -3.40 -0.89 3.32
C LEU A 207 -4.33 -1.18 4.51
N VAL A 208 -5.25 -2.12 4.34
CA VAL A 208 -6.27 -2.44 5.34
C VAL A 208 -6.09 -3.88 5.79
N ASP A 209 -5.73 -4.05 7.07
CA ASP A 209 -5.42 -5.34 7.67
C ASP A 209 -6.63 -5.85 8.45
N GLU A 210 -7.19 -6.98 8.01
CA GLU A 210 -8.33 -7.68 8.62
C GLU A 210 -9.50 -6.72 8.99
N PRO A 211 -10.06 -5.98 8.00
CA PRO A 211 -11.10 -4.99 8.27
C PRO A 211 -12.40 -5.57 8.82
N ALA A 212 -12.69 -6.85 8.59
CA ALA A 212 -13.89 -7.52 9.04
C ALA A 212 -13.73 -8.28 10.38
N ALA A 213 -12.52 -8.30 10.96
CA ALA A 213 -12.23 -9.07 12.15
C ALA A 213 -13.10 -8.64 13.36
N GLY A 214 -13.81 -9.59 13.96
CA GLY A 214 -14.63 -9.34 15.16
C GLY A 214 -15.93 -8.57 14.91
N MET A 215 -16.34 -8.41 13.65
CA MET A 215 -17.58 -7.78 13.24
C MET A 215 -18.73 -8.78 13.16
N THR A 216 -19.95 -8.30 13.30
CA THR A 216 -21.17 -9.02 12.95
C THR A 216 -21.30 -9.13 11.42
N ASP A 217 -22.12 -10.08 10.93
CA ASP A 217 -22.36 -10.24 9.49
C ASP A 217 -22.86 -8.93 8.84
N GLY A 218 -23.70 -8.17 9.55
CA GLY A 218 -24.20 -6.88 9.06
C GLY A 218 -23.09 -5.83 8.95
N GLU A 219 -22.22 -5.72 10.00
CA GLU A 219 -21.09 -4.79 9.97
C GLU A 219 -20.07 -5.20 8.88
N THR A 220 -19.87 -6.49 8.68
CA THR A 220 -19.01 -7.06 7.63
C THR A 220 -19.50 -6.64 6.23
N ALA A 221 -20.80 -6.84 5.95
CA ALA A 221 -21.41 -6.43 4.69
C ALA A 221 -21.30 -4.91 4.46
N GLU A 222 -21.57 -4.11 5.50
CA GLU A 222 -21.40 -2.66 5.43
C GLU A 222 -19.95 -2.23 5.21
N THR A 223 -18.98 -2.95 5.79
CA THR A 223 -17.55 -2.72 5.57
C THR A 223 -17.15 -3.00 4.11
N ALA A 224 -17.71 -4.05 3.50
CA ALA A 224 -17.48 -4.32 2.08
C ALA A 224 -18.00 -3.17 1.19
N VAL A 225 -19.20 -2.65 1.49
CA VAL A 225 -19.78 -1.48 0.79
C VAL A 225 -18.90 -0.25 0.97
N LEU A 226 -18.42 0.01 2.19
CA LEU A 226 -17.53 1.11 2.52
C LEU A 226 -16.22 1.03 1.71
N LEU A 227 -15.55 -0.12 1.71
CA LEU A 227 -14.29 -0.29 0.98
C LEU A 227 -14.48 -0.14 -0.53
N LYS A 228 -15.59 -0.65 -1.09
CA LYS A 228 -15.94 -0.42 -2.50
C LYS A 228 -16.18 1.05 -2.84
N ALA A 229 -16.76 1.82 -1.93
CA ALA A 229 -16.94 3.26 -2.11
C ALA A 229 -15.59 3.99 -2.11
N ILE A 230 -14.69 3.63 -1.19
CA ILE A 230 -13.33 4.18 -1.09
C ILE A 230 -12.51 3.86 -2.35
N ALA A 231 -12.63 2.66 -2.88
CA ALA A 231 -11.86 2.20 -4.04
C ALA A 231 -12.20 2.93 -5.35
N LYS A 232 -13.23 3.77 -5.38
CA LYS A 232 -13.53 4.63 -6.55
C LYS A 232 -12.48 5.73 -6.74
N ASP A 233 -11.91 6.21 -5.64
CA ASP A 233 -11.00 7.36 -5.64
C ASP A 233 -9.59 6.99 -5.14
N HIS A 234 -9.43 5.82 -4.52
CA HIS A 234 -8.18 5.36 -3.91
C HIS A 234 -7.85 3.93 -4.33
N SER A 235 -6.56 3.59 -4.40
CA SER A 235 -6.16 2.18 -4.47
C SER A 235 -6.20 1.56 -3.08
N VAL A 236 -6.62 0.29 -2.99
CA VAL A 236 -6.81 -0.39 -1.71
C VAL A 236 -6.20 -1.79 -1.75
N ILE A 237 -5.36 -2.11 -0.80
CA ILE A 237 -4.95 -3.49 -0.52
C ILE A 237 -5.65 -3.93 0.76
N VAL A 238 -6.43 -5.00 0.67
CA VAL A 238 -7.12 -5.64 1.79
C VAL A 238 -6.44 -6.95 2.09
N VAL A 239 -5.91 -7.10 3.31
CA VAL A 239 -5.41 -8.39 3.80
C VAL A 239 -6.51 -9.03 4.60
N GLU A 240 -6.93 -10.23 4.22
CA GLU A 240 -8.06 -10.92 4.83
C GLU A 240 -7.90 -12.44 4.78
N HIS A 241 -8.66 -13.13 5.62
CA HIS A 241 -8.75 -14.57 5.64
C HIS A 241 -10.21 -15.07 5.53
N ASP A 242 -11.20 -14.19 5.63
CA ASP A 242 -12.61 -14.50 5.43
C ASP A 242 -12.95 -14.53 3.93
N MET A 243 -13.19 -15.73 3.41
CA MET A 243 -13.52 -15.95 2.01
C MET A 243 -14.91 -15.40 1.63
N GLY A 244 -15.83 -15.32 2.58
CA GLY A 244 -17.16 -14.72 2.40
C GLY A 244 -17.03 -13.23 2.12
N PHE A 245 -16.27 -12.52 2.95
CA PHE A 245 -15.99 -11.11 2.80
C PHE A 245 -15.24 -10.81 1.49
N ILE A 246 -14.22 -11.61 1.13
CA ILE A 246 -13.50 -11.45 -0.13
C ILE A 246 -14.40 -11.66 -1.34
N ARG A 247 -15.31 -12.63 -1.28
CA ARG A 247 -16.31 -12.86 -2.34
C ARG A 247 -17.24 -11.66 -2.46
N GLU A 248 -17.67 -11.08 -1.34
CA GLU A 248 -18.48 -9.89 -1.34
C GLU A 248 -17.74 -8.69 -1.94
N LEU A 249 -16.45 -8.51 -1.66
CA LEU A 249 -15.64 -7.48 -2.31
C LEU A 249 -15.61 -7.63 -3.83
N GLY A 250 -15.54 -8.87 -4.36
CA GLY A 250 -15.56 -9.15 -5.79
C GLY A 250 -14.33 -8.64 -6.54
N VAL A 251 -13.18 -8.68 -5.90
CA VAL A 251 -11.92 -8.10 -6.40
C VAL A 251 -10.91 -9.19 -6.79
N LYS A 252 -9.86 -8.78 -7.49
CA LYS A 252 -8.71 -9.65 -7.79
C LYS A 252 -8.03 -10.06 -6.49
N VAL A 253 -7.67 -11.32 -6.39
CA VAL A 253 -7.06 -11.96 -5.21
C VAL A 253 -5.63 -12.37 -5.54
N THR A 254 -4.71 -12.11 -4.61
CA THR A 254 -3.35 -12.63 -4.63
C THR A 254 -3.16 -13.54 -3.42
N VAL A 255 -2.77 -14.78 -3.64
CA VAL A 255 -2.47 -15.74 -2.58
C VAL A 255 -1.00 -15.70 -2.26
N LEU A 256 -0.67 -15.42 -1.00
CA LEU A 256 0.68 -15.54 -0.47
C LEU A 256 0.86 -16.88 0.24
N HIS A 257 1.99 -17.52 -0.02
CA HIS A 257 2.43 -18.71 0.68
C HIS A 257 3.95 -18.70 0.84
N GLU A 258 4.45 -18.97 2.02
CA GLU A 258 5.88 -19.00 2.36
C GLU A 258 6.67 -17.78 1.83
N GLY A 259 6.09 -16.59 1.90
CA GLY A 259 6.72 -15.34 1.52
C GLY A 259 6.77 -15.07 0.01
N SER A 260 6.04 -15.80 -0.80
CA SER A 260 5.95 -15.60 -2.26
C SER A 260 4.51 -15.63 -2.74
N VAL A 261 4.26 -15.12 -3.97
CA VAL A 261 2.95 -15.23 -4.63
C VAL A 261 2.78 -16.65 -5.14
N LEU A 262 1.74 -17.34 -4.66
CA LEU A 262 1.36 -18.68 -5.09
C LEU A 262 0.42 -18.67 -6.30
N ALA A 263 -0.59 -17.80 -6.25
CA ALA A 263 -1.59 -17.65 -7.31
C ALA A 263 -2.18 -16.24 -7.31
N GLU A 264 -2.67 -15.80 -8.46
CA GLU A 264 -3.31 -14.51 -8.62
C GLU A 264 -4.45 -14.59 -9.65
N GLY A 265 -5.59 -13.97 -9.36
CA GLY A 265 -6.75 -13.96 -10.25
C GLY A 265 -8.07 -13.66 -9.53
N PRO A 266 -9.21 -13.80 -10.21
CA PRO A 266 -10.52 -13.80 -9.58
C PRO A 266 -10.63 -14.90 -8.52
N LEU A 267 -11.42 -14.67 -7.47
CA LEU A 267 -11.54 -15.60 -6.34
C LEU A 267 -11.88 -17.03 -6.79
N ASP A 268 -12.79 -17.20 -7.74
CA ASP A 268 -13.22 -18.53 -8.23
C ASP A 268 -12.07 -19.30 -8.91
N VAL A 269 -11.24 -18.58 -9.66
CA VAL A 269 -10.05 -19.18 -10.33
C VAL A 269 -9.00 -19.58 -9.29
N VAL A 270 -8.74 -18.70 -8.33
CA VAL A 270 -7.77 -18.94 -7.26
C VAL A 270 -8.22 -20.09 -6.35
N SER A 271 -9.51 -20.15 -6.02
CA SER A 271 -10.09 -21.20 -5.15
C SER A 271 -10.09 -22.58 -5.82
N ALA A 272 -10.06 -22.63 -7.16
CA ALA A 272 -9.99 -23.88 -7.93
C ALA A 272 -8.55 -24.36 -8.15
N ASN A 273 -7.55 -23.59 -7.78
CA ASN A 273 -6.13 -23.95 -7.95
C ASN A 273 -5.74 -25.04 -6.92
N GLU A 274 -5.31 -26.19 -7.38
CA GLU A 274 -4.96 -27.35 -6.55
C GLU A 274 -3.93 -27.00 -5.47
N ARG A 275 -2.89 -26.24 -5.79
CA ARG A 275 -1.88 -25.79 -4.82
C ARG A 275 -2.43 -24.88 -3.74
N VAL A 276 -3.38 -23.99 -4.10
CA VAL A 276 -4.05 -23.13 -3.14
C VAL A 276 -4.90 -23.99 -2.19
N VAL A 277 -5.64 -24.94 -2.73
CA VAL A 277 -6.46 -25.90 -1.93
C VAL A 277 -5.58 -26.69 -0.97
N GLU A 278 -4.44 -27.23 -1.44
CA GLU A 278 -3.49 -27.96 -0.59
C GLU A 278 -2.97 -27.10 0.57
N VAL A 279 -2.59 -25.85 0.30
CA VAL A 279 -2.06 -24.91 1.30
C VAL A 279 -3.10 -24.58 2.37
N TYR A 280 -4.37 -24.42 2.00
CA TYR A 280 -5.45 -24.10 2.94
C TYR A 280 -6.00 -25.32 3.68
N LEU A 281 -5.98 -26.51 3.08
CA LEU A 281 -6.45 -27.74 3.70
C LEU A 281 -5.35 -28.50 4.45
N GLY A 282 -4.08 -28.05 4.36
CA GLY A 282 -2.95 -28.64 5.06
C GLY A 282 -2.62 -30.07 4.60
N ARG A 283 -2.80 -30.39 3.31
CA ARG A 283 -2.53 -31.69 2.70
C ARG A 283 -1.24 -31.68 1.91
#